data_be94cb3d5ef23cb3467758aef9dff6d9
#
_entry.id   be94cb3d5ef23cb3467758aef9dff6d9
#
_cell.length_a   1.000
_cell.length_b   1.000
_cell.length_c   1.000
_cell.angle_alpha   90.00
_cell.angle_beta   90.00
_cell.angle_gamma   90.00
#
_symmetry.space_group_name_H-M   'P 1'
#
loop_
_entity.id
_entity.type
_entity.pdbx_description
1 polymer ?
#
loop_
_entity_poly.entity_id
_entity_poly.type
_entity_poly.pdbx_seq_one_letter_code
_entity_poly.pdbx_strand_id
1 'polypeptide(L)'
;MAGKPTTPSENLSISQPAEATTSPAPQMIDISRIQPYEHNPRHGRNPEYDRIRDSIRNTGLDQPLVVTQRPDATDYIVHAGGNTRLIILKELFAETGDPRFAAVPCLLKAWCCESDVLLAHLRENDLRGGLTFIDKARAVCEAQKLLAEELGLDVISQRRLETELRRAGYRITQARISQMVYTVHRLLPVIPIALEGGLGRPHVERIRRLERAAHKIWQDRCSESAEDFEEVFTTLCKRYDSPDWDTDVLRSALESEIAAALDVSIHTVRVMLDAEMAGRELVIPEAEVEPDANEESSELERPTDESFDPDQDDGVSRVSSSDRTSTDELPPELPDQSNPGSAPDTGLLDDDVKETSQPDTELPNLTNDTSPNDLKSLRGRAWTLATRLAQRNGMADLVEAVSGKGLGFVLRDVPDPTLADQLDEDSLSQLTMLWWQLAACAEMTFAPLEAMLPLLPDESILRRALETEDADLLFSSIWTLDPGHTGYRLWRPLDDRDWRDLLALMDTYRRIRRIAAETGVSVWE
;
A
#
# COMPACT_ATOMS: atom_id res chain seq x y z
N MET A 1 -31.49 -77.48 -32.22
CA MET A 1 -30.21 -77.34 -31.54
C MET A 1 -29.39 -76.39 -32.40
N ALA A 2 -29.22 -75.22 -31.93
CA ALA A 2 -28.70 -74.09 -32.68
C ALA A 2 -27.18 -73.95 -32.54
N GLY A 3 -26.50 -73.94 -33.69
CA GLY A 3 -25.07 -73.64 -33.77
C GLY A 3 -24.84 -72.11 -33.85
N LYS A 4 -23.98 -71.59 -32.99
CA LYS A 4 -23.48 -70.23 -33.06
C LYS A 4 -22.50 -70.08 -34.22
N PRO A 5 -22.52 -68.96 -34.98
CA PRO A 5 -21.45 -68.65 -35.91
C PRO A 5 -20.33 -67.86 -35.19
N THR A 6 -19.12 -68.30 -35.43
CA THR A 6 -17.84 -67.67 -35.09
C THR A 6 -17.55 -66.58 -36.13
N THR A 7 -17.33 -65.34 -35.66
CA THR A 7 -16.82 -64.22 -36.48
C THR A 7 -15.30 -64.19 -36.45
N PRO A 8 -14.63 -63.93 -37.57
CA PRO A 8 -13.16 -63.78 -37.60
C PRO A 8 -12.75 -62.36 -37.10
N SER A 9 -11.73 -62.34 -36.29
CA SER A 9 -11.03 -61.12 -35.82
C SER A 9 -10.21 -60.55 -36.98
N GLU A 10 -10.60 -59.39 -37.48
CA GLU A 10 -9.73 -58.56 -38.32
C GLU A 10 -8.74 -57.80 -37.46
N ASN A 11 -7.47 -58.16 -37.57
CA ASN A 11 -6.34 -57.38 -37.10
C ASN A 11 -6.18 -56.14 -37.96
N LEU A 12 -6.71 -55.01 -37.51
CA LEU A 12 -6.36 -53.69 -38.04
C LEU A 12 -5.00 -53.26 -37.44
N SER A 13 -3.96 -53.46 -38.24
CA SER A 13 -2.66 -52.81 -38.02
C SER A 13 -2.81 -51.33 -38.23
N ILE A 14 -2.88 -50.56 -37.15
CA ILE A 14 -2.77 -49.12 -37.16
C ILE A 14 -1.31 -48.80 -37.48
N SER A 15 -1.05 -48.44 -38.73
CA SER A 15 0.19 -47.81 -39.16
C SER A 15 0.26 -46.45 -38.46
N GLN A 16 1.15 -46.31 -37.47
CA GLN A 16 1.53 -44.98 -36.96
C GLN A 16 2.14 -44.17 -38.10
N PRO A 17 1.68 -42.95 -38.36
CA PRO A 17 2.41 -42.04 -39.21
C PRO A 17 3.70 -41.68 -38.48
N ALA A 18 4.84 -41.97 -39.06
CA ALA A 18 6.13 -41.45 -38.64
C ALA A 18 6.06 -39.91 -38.74
N GLU A 19 5.85 -39.24 -37.61
CA GLU A 19 6.12 -37.80 -37.53
C GLU A 19 7.64 -37.61 -37.68
N ALA A 20 8.00 -37.27 -38.91
CA ALA A 20 9.31 -36.70 -39.19
C ALA A 20 9.37 -35.35 -38.46
N THR A 21 9.98 -35.32 -37.30
CA THR A 21 10.39 -34.12 -36.57
C THR A 21 11.50 -33.42 -37.35
N THR A 22 11.14 -32.82 -38.49
CA THR A 22 11.96 -31.84 -39.16
C THR A 22 11.81 -30.54 -38.36
N SER A 23 12.80 -30.22 -37.56
CA SER A 23 12.91 -28.87 -36.96
C SER A 23 12.80 -27.85 -38.09
N PRO A 24 11.86 -26.91 -38.06
CA PRO A 24 11.70 -25.94 -39.13
C PRO A 24 13.01 -25.20 -39.32
N ALA A 25 13.54 -25.19 -40.55
CA ALA A 25 14.74 -24.45 -40.90
C ALA A 25 14.48 -22.95 -40.70
N PRO A 26 15.43 -22.19 -40.10
CA PRO A 26 15.26 -20.74 -39.94
C PRO A 26 15.07 -20.07 -41.32
N GLN A 27 14.10 -19.15 -41.41
CA GLN A 27 13.84 -18.33 -42.58
C GLN A 27 14.35 -16.90 -42.34
N MET A 28 14.97 -16.30 -43.36
CA MET A 28 15.37 -14.88 -43.27
C MET A 28 14.14 -14.00 -43.50
N ILE A 29 13.80 -13.17 -42.53
CA ILE A 29 12.66 -12.26 -42.58
C ILE A 29 13.19 -10.83 -42.41
N ASP A 30 12.68 -9.91 -43.21
CA ASP A 30 12.96 -8.48 -43.10
C ASP A 30 12.49 -7.96 -41.75
N ILE A 31 13.35 -7.22 -41.06
CA ILE A 31 13.10 -6.74 -39.67
C ILE A 31 11.93 -5.75 -39.61
N SER A 32 11.64 -5.05 -40.70
CA SER A 32 10.49 -4.13 -40.82
C SER A 32 9.15 -4.86 -40.70
N ARG A 33 9.12 -6.14 -41.13
CA ARG A 33 7.93 -6.99 -41.08
C ARG A 33 7.73 -7.73 -39.76
N ILE A 34 8.62 -7.56 -38.80
CA ILE A 34 8.50 -8.21 -37.50
C ILE A 34 8.16 -7.13 -36.47
N GLN A 35 7.07 -7.34 -35.74
CA GLN A 35 6.67 -6.44 -34.65
C GLN A 35 6.91 -7.10 -33.28
N PRO A 36 7.29 -6.30 -32.27
CA PRO A 36 7.30 -6.80 -30.92
C PRO A 36 5.87 -7.15 -30.50
N TYR A 37 5.75 -8.17 -29.64
CA TYR A 37 4.44 -8.54 -29.09
C TYR A 37 3.98 -7.46 -28.11
N GLU A 38 2.81 -6.87 -28.34
CA GLU A 38 2.26 -5.74 -27.58
C GLU A 38 1.88 -6.09 -26.14
N HIS A 39 1.37 -7.32 -25.91
CA HIS A 39 1.05 -7.81 -24.54
C HIS A 39 2.24 -8.48 -23.87
N ASN A 40 3.46 -8.04 -24.17
CA ASN A 40 4.65 -8.59 -23.54
C ASN A 40 4.58 -8.41 -22.02
N PRO A 41 4.75 -9.49 -21.23
CA PRO A 41 4.72 -9.40 -19.76
C PRO A 41 5.70 -8.41 -19.13
N ARG A 42 6.83 -8.16 -19.76
CA ARG A 42 7.85 -7.22 -19.29
C ARG A 42 7.52 -5.80 -19.73
N HIS A 43 7.22 -4.92 -18.79
CA HIS A 43 6.99 -3.49 -19.05
C HIS A 43 8.27 -2.65 -18.88
N GLY A 44 9.15 -3.01 -17.95
CA GLY A 44 10.43 -2.33 -17.75
C GLY A 44 11.51 -2.70 -18.76
N ARG A 45 12.50 -1.79 -18.94
CA ARG A 45 13.71 -2.09 -19.73
C ARG A 45 14.43 -3.31 -19.17
N ASN A 46 14.91 -4.18 -20.05
CA ASN A 46 15.68 -5.35 -19.64
C ASN A 46 16.99 -4.89 -18.96
N PRO A 47 17.30 -5.34 -17.73
CA PRO A 47 18.57 -4.97 -17.08
C PRO A 47 19.80 -5.32 -17.90
N GLU A 48 19.76 -6.39 -18.71
CA GLU A 48 20.85 -6.84 -19.57
C GLU A 48 20.85 -6.18 -20.95
N TYR A 49 20.04 -5.12 -21.16
CA TYR A 49 19.82 -4.53 -22.48
C TYR A 49 21.13 -4.13 -23.16
N ASP A 50 21.97 -3.39 -22.47
CA ASP A 50 23.20 -2.86 -23.06
C ASP A 50 24.21 -3.98 -23.36
N ARG A 51 24.28 -5.00 -22.50
CA ARG A 51 25.11 -6.19 -22.73
C ARG A 51 24.62 -7.00 -23.95
N ILE A 52 23.32 -7.17 -24.09
CA ILE A 52 22.73 -7.86 -25.26
C ILE A 52 22.99 -7.05 -26.54
N ARG A 53 22.87 -5.71 -26.45
CA ARG A 53 23.12 -4.81 -27.58
C ARG A 53 24.58 -4.89 -28.06
N ASP A 54 25.53 -4.87 -27.16
CA ASP A 54 26.95 -4.99 -27.49
C ASP A 54 27.27 -6.37 -28.11
N SER A 55 26.68 -7.44 -27.59
CA SER A 55 26.81 -8.77 -28.16
C SER A 55 26.26 -8.79 -29.60
N ILE A 56 25.04 -8.33 -29.83
CA ILE A 56 24.41 -8.33 -31.18
C ILE A 56 25.18 -7.44 -32.14
N ARG A 57 25.69 -6.28 -31.69
CA ARG A 57 26.51 -5.39 -32.51
C ARG A 57 27.78 -6.08 -33.03
N ASN A 58 28.44 -6.86 -32.15
CA ASN A 58 29.73 -7.47 -32.46
C ASN A 58 29.59 -8.80 -33.20
N THR A 59 28.69 -9.68 -32.77
CA THR A 59 28.57 -11.07 -33.27
C THR A 59 27.35 -11.31 -34.14
N GLY A 60 26.39 -10.38 -34.17
CA GLY A 60 25.10 -10.58 -34.80
C GLY A 60 24.11 -11.33 -33.88
N LEU A 61 23.04 -11.85 -34.47
CA LEU A 61 22.00 -12.60 -33.78
C LEU A 61 22.37 -14.09 -33.72
N ASP A 62 22.79 -14.58 -32.56
CA ASP A 62 23.21 -15.99 -32.37
C ASP A 62 22.01 -16.98 -32.40
N GLN A 63 20.84 -16.56 -31.90
CA GLN A 63 19.65 -17.39 -31.82
C GLN A 63 18.53 -16.80 -32.65
N PRO A 64 17.91 -17.57 -33.56
CA PRO A 64 16.76 -17.12 -34.33
C PRO A 64 15.63 -16.60 -33.46
N LEU A 65 14.88 -15.60 -33.94
CA LEU A 65 13.64 -15.17 -33.32
C LEU A 65 12.55 -16.19 -33.59
N VAL A 66 11.75 -16.52 -32.62
CA VAL A 66 10.52 -17.31 -32.83
C VAL A 66 9.40 -16.34 -33.12
N VAL A 67 8.80 -16.43 -34.30
CA VAL A 67 7.74 -15.53 -34.77
C VAL A 67 6.51 -16.30 -35.21
N THR A 68 5.37 -15.66 -35.12
CA THR A 68 4.09 -16.17 -35.63
C THR A 68 3.38 -15.07 -36.42
N GLN A 69 2.37 -15.43 -37.18
CA GLN A 69 1.58 -14.51 -37.99
C GLN A 69 0.11 -14.69 -37.64
N ARG A 70 -0.55 -13.60 -37.22
CA ARG A 70 -1.99 -13.60 -36.99
C ARG A 70 -2.75 -13.84 -38.28
N PRO A 71 -3.95 -14.44 -38.21
CA PRO A 71 -4.82 -14.50 -39.37
C PRO A 71 -5.02 -13.11 -39.98
N ASP A 72 -5.00 -13.02 -41.29
CA ASP A 72 -5.20 -11.78 -42.06
C ASP A 72 -4.15 -10.66 -41.86
N ALA A 73 -3.11 -10.89 -41.03
CA ALA A 73 -2.01 -9.95 -40.87
C ALA A 73 -0.91 -10.17 -41.91
N THR A 74 -0.29 -9.07 -42.38
CA THR A 74 0.89 -9.11 -43.26
C THR A 74 2.19 -9.26 -42.51
N ASP A 75 2.23 -8.77 -41.26
CA ASP A 75 3.41 -8.74 -40.42
C ASP A 75 3.46 -9.93 -39.46
N TYR A 76 4.65 -10.24 -39.03
CA TYR A 76 4.92 -11.23 -37.99
C TYR A 76 5.01 -10.57 -36.64
N ILE A 77 4.65 -11.30 -35.60
CA ILE A 77 4.89 -10.91 -34.20
C ILE A 77 5.83 -11.91 -33.54
N VAL A 78 6.60 -11.44 -32.54
CA VAL A 78 7.44 -12.33 -31.74
C VAL A 78 6.53 -13.24 -30.89
N HIS A 79 6.70 -14.56 -31.02
CA HIS A 79 5.84 -15.56 -30.36
C HIS A 79 6.26 -15.88 -28.93
N ALA A 80 7.59 -16.00 -28.68
CA ALA A 80 8.09 -16.36 -27.33
C ALA A 80 9.48 -15.76 -27.15
N GLY A 81 9.62 -14.84 -26.22
CA GLY A 81 10.85 -14.10 -25.96
C GLY A 81 11.41 -13.41 -27.20
N GLY A 82 12.45 -12.61 -27.03
CA GLY A 82 13.12 -11.95 -28.15
C GLY A 82 12.64 -10.54 -28.47
N ASN A 83 11.62 -9.98 -27.80
CA ASN A 83 11.23 -8.57 -27.98
C ASN A 83 12.42 -7.62 -27.77
N THR A 84 13.22 -7.83 -26.71
CA THR A 84 14.43 -7.04 -26.46
C THR A 84 15.42 -7.14 -27.62
N ARG A 85 15.67 -8.35 -28.13
CA ARG A 85 16.57 -8.57 -29.27
C ARG A 85 16.06 -7.91 -30.54
N LEU A 86 14.75 -8.00 -30.82
CA LEU A 86 14.12 -7.34 -31.95
C LEU A 86 14.24 -5.81 -31.88
N ILE A 87 13.98 -5.22 -30.71
CA ILE A 87 14.13 -3.77 -30.50
C ILE A 87 15.56 -3.34 -30.74
N ILE A 88 16.53 -4.05 -30.18
CA ILE A 88 17.96 -3.79 -30.36
C ILE A 88 18.36 -3.88 -31.85
N LEU A 89 17.90 -4.90 -32.57
CA LEU A 89 18.17 -5.06 -34.01
C LEU A 89 17.62 -3.89 -34.82
N LYS A 90 16.39 -3.45 -34.55
CA LYS A 90 15.77 -2.29 -35.21
C LYS A 90 16.56 -1.00 -34.94
N GLU A 91 17.02 -0.78 -33.68
CA GLU A 91 17.85 0.37 -33.33
C GLU A 91 19.21 0.32 -34.05
N LEU A 92 19.90 -0.83 -34.00
CA LEU A 92 21.19 -0.99 -34.67
C LEU A 92 21.09 -0.80 -36.19
N PHE A 93 20.03 -1.29 -36.80
CA PHE A 93 19.77 -1.05 -38.23
C PHE A 93 19.53 0.42 -38.53
N ALA A 94 18.72 1.10 -37.72
CA ALA A 94 18.46 2.54 -37.86
C ALA A 94 19.70 3.40 -37.66
N GLU A 95 20.60 3.02 -36.73
CA GLU A 95 21.85 3.76 -36.45
C GLU A 95 22.95 3.53 -37.49
N THR A 96 23.09 2.29 -37.96
CA THR A 96 24.27 1.89 -38.75
C THR A 96 23.97 1.68 -40.23
N GLY A 97 22.71 1.37 -40.59
CA GLY A 97 22.35 0.94 -41.94
C GLY A 97 22.97 -0.40 -42.37
N ASP A 98 23.53 -1.16 -41.38
CA ASP A 98 24.26 -2.40 -41.69
C ASP A 98 23.28 -3.49 -42.18
N PRO A 99 23.50 -4.04 -43.39
CA PRO A 99 22.63 -5.07 -43.95
C PRO A 99 22.49 -6.33 -43.08
N ARG A 100 23.45 -6.60 -42.18
CA ARG A 100 23.36 -7.73 -41.24
C ARG A 100 22.14 -7.64 -40.33
N PHE A 101 21.63 -6.43 -40.09
CA PHE A 101 20.45 -6.20 -39.24
C PHE A 101 19.16 -6.00 -40.03
N ALA A 102 19.22 -5.90 -41.37
CA ALA A 102 18.05 -5.67 -42.19
C ALA A 102 17.12 -6.89 -42.29
N ALA A 103 17.71 -8.09 -42.28
CA ALA A 103 16.95 -9.34 -42.30
C ALA A 103 17.58 -10.32 -41.29
N VAL A 104 16.74 -11.00 -40.54
CA VAL A 104 17.19 -11.85 -39.43
C VAL A 104 16.62 -13.26 -39.52
N PRO A 105 17.36 -14.27 -39.04
CA PRO A 105 16.87 -15.65 -39.03
C PRO A 105 15.71 -15.79 -38.02
N CYS A 106 14.60 -16.35 -38.51
CA CYS A 106 13.38 -16.56 -37.74
C CYS A 106 12.88 -18.00 -37.85
N LEU A 107 12.39 -18.55 -36.75
CA LEU A 107 11.64 -19.80 -36.71
C LEU A 107 10.15 -19.47 -36.73
N LEU A 108 9.46 -19.93 -37.76
CA LEU A 108 8.01 -19.72 -37.88
C LEU A 108 7.29 -20.75 -37.02
N LYS A 109 6.43 -20.27 -36.15
CA LYS A 109 5.47 -21.07 -35.39
C LYS A 109 4.08 -20.81 -35.94
N ALA A 110 3.29 -21.86 -36.11
CA ALA A 110 1.89 -21.71 -36.51
C ALA A 110 1.11 -20.92 -35.47
N TRP A 111 0.27 -20.01 -35.93
CA TRP A 111 -0.66 -19.29 -35.06
C TRP A 111 -1.68 -20.24 -34.43
N CYS A 112 -1.95 -20.08 -33.16
CA CYS A 112 -3.01 -20.79 -32.44
C CYS A 112 -4.07 -19.78 -31.97
N CYS A 113 -3.73 -18.99 -30.99
CA CYS A 113 -4.58 -17.97 -30.39
C CYS A 113 -3.71 -16.95 -29.64
N GLU A 114 -4.32 -15.85 -29.22
CA GLU A 114 -3.61 -14.76 -28.54
C GLU A 114 -3.06 -15.18 -27.17
N SER A 115 -3.85 -15.96 -26.43
CA SER A 115 -3.43 -16.48 -25.13
C SER A 115 -2.20 -17.41 -25.22
N ASP A 116 -2.04 -18.21 -26.32
CA ASP A 116 -0.84 -19.06 -26.51
C ASP A 116 0.43 -18.20 -26.63
N VAL A 117 0.36 -17.07 -27.35
CA VAL A 117 1.50 -16.15 -27.52
C VAL A 117 1.84 -15.50 -26.18
N LEU A 118 0.86 -14.94 -25.46
CA LEU A 118 1.07 -14.34 -24.15
C LEU A 118 1.68 -15.33 -23.15
N LEU A 119 1.14 -16.54 -23.10
CA LEU A 119 1.62 -17.58 -22.19
C LEU A 119 3.00 -18.11 -22.58
N ALA A 120 3.35 -18.11 -23.86
CA ALA A 120 4.70 -18.43 -24.31
C ALA A 120 5.72 -17.40 -23.83
N HIS A 121 5.39 -16.10 -23.94
CA HIS A 121 6.20 -15.03 -23.37
C HIS A 121 6.31 -15.10 -21.85
N LEU A 122 5.21 -15.37 -21.16
CA LEU A 122 5.19 -15.47 -19.70
C LEU A 122 6.07 -16.62 -19.21
N ARG A 123 5.96 -17.82 -19.83
CA ARG A 123 6.79 -18.98 -19.48
C ARG A 123 8.27 -18.73 -19.69
N GLU A 124 8.64 -18.16 -20.84
CA GLU A 124 10.04 -17.91 -21.15
C GLU A 124 10.66 -16.87 -20.21
N ASN A 125 9.96 -15.76 -19.98
CA ASN A 125 10.43 -14.72 -19.07
C ASN A 125 10.49 -15.21 -17.61
N ASP A 126 9.55 -16.05 -17.17
CA ASP A 126 9.53 -16.62 -15.81
C ASP A 126 10.70 -17.58 -15.60
N LEU A 127 11.01 -18.45 -16.58
CA LEU A 127 12.17 -19.34 -16.55
C LEU A 127 13.50 -18.59 -16.48
N ARG A 128 13.59 -17.41 -17.09
CA ARG A 128 14.78 -16.56 -17.03
C ARG A 128 14.88 -15.71 -15.75
N GLY A 129 13.86 -15.76 -14.88
CA GLY A 129 13.83 -15.02 -13.61
C GLY A 129 13.73 -13.49 -13.74
N GLY A 130 13.40 -12.98 -14.93
CA GLY A 130 13.47 -11.55 -15.23
C GLY A 130 12.18 -10.76 -15.07
N LEU A 131 11.10 -11.33 -14.53
CA LEU A 131 9.83 -10.62 -14.30
C LEU A 131 9.67 -10.22 -12.84
N THR A 132 9.24 -8.98 -12.63
CA THR A 132 8.77 -8.54 -11.33
C THR A 132 7.45 -9.22 -10.95
N PHE A 133 7.06 -9.14 -9.69
CA PHE A 133 5.78 -9.70 -9.26
C PHE A 133 4.59 -9.02 -9.95
N ILE A 134 4.64 -7.70 -10.11
CA ILE A 134 3.58 -6.93 -10.78
C ILE A 134 3.49 -7.27 -12.26
N ASP A 135 4.61 -7.46 -12.96
CA ASP A 135 4.60 -7.88 -14.36
C ASP A 135 3.93 -9.24 -14.56
N LYS A 136 4.24 -10.21 -13.66
CA LYS A 136 3.57 -11.52 -13.65
C LYS A 136 2.08 -11.39 -13.37
N ALA A 137 1.70 -10.52 -12.43
CA ALA A 137 0.31 -10.31 -12.06
C ALA A 137 -0.50 -9.71 -13.22
N ARG A 138 0.03 -8.67 -13.88
CA ARG A 138 -0.57 -8.07 -15.08
C ARG A 138 -0.75 -9.11 -16.19
N ALA A 139 0.28 -9.91 -16.48
CA ALA A 139 0.22 -10.95 -17.51
C ALA A 139 -0.82 -12.04 -17.21
N VAL A 140 -0.97 -12.45 -15.94
CA VAL A 140 -1.99 -13.44 -15.54
C VAL A 140 -3.40 -12.85 -15.64
N CYS A 141 -3.60 -11.58 -15.28
CA CYS A 141 -4.89 -10.90 -15.47
C CYS A 141 -5.23 -10.71 -16.94
N GLU A 142 -4.24 -10.41 -17.78
CA GLU A 142 -4.44 -10.32 -19.23
C GLU A 142 -4.76 -11.69 -19.85
N ALA A 143 -4.05 -12.75 -19.45
CA ALA A 143 -4.38 -14.11 -19.85
C ALA A 143 -5.81 -14.51 -19.41
N GLN A 144 -6.29 -14.01 -18.28
CA GLN A 144 -7.67 -14.24 -17.80
C GLN A 144 -8.69 -13.66 -18.79
N LYS A 145 -8.46 -12.45 -19.30
CA LYS A 145 -9.34 -11.78 -20.27
C LYS A 145 -9.31 -12.51 -21.62
N LEU A 146 -8.10 -12.74 -22.17
CA LEU A 146 -7.95 -13.39 -23.47
C LEU A 146 -8.57 -14.80 -23.48
N LEU A 147 -8.35 -15.59 -22.43
CA LEU A 147 -8.95 -16.92 -22.31
C LEU A 147 -10.48 -16.86 -22.16
N ALA A 148 -11.02 -15.84 -21.50
CA ALA A 148 -12.47 -15.66 -21.40
C ALA A 148 -13.07 -15.37 -22.79
N GLU A 149 -12.46 -14.45 -23.56
CA GLU A 149 -12.85 -14.11 -24.93
C GLU A 149 -12.77 -15.32 -25.87
N GLU A 150 -11.66 -16.06 -25.85
CA GLU A 150 -11.45 -17.25 -26.67
C GLU A 150 -12.42 -18.39 -26.35
N LEU A 151 -12.87 -18.49 -25.09
CA LEU A 151 -13.85 -19.48 -24.65
C LEU A 151 -15.31 -19.01 -24.79
N GLY A 152 -15.54 -17.78 -25.25
CA GLY A 152 -16.86 -17.17 -25.38
C GLY A 152 -17.56 -16.97 -24.03
N LEU A 153 -16.80 -16.62 -22.98
CA LEU A 153 -17.27 -16.39 -21.62
C LEU A 153 -17.13 -14.92 -21.26
N ASP A 154 -18.09 -14.37 -20.52
CA ASP A 154 -17.96 -13.01 -19.98
C ASP A 154 -16.83 -12.94 -18.95
N VAL A 155 -16.72 -13.95 -18.09
CA VAL A 155 -15.66 -14.05 -17.06
C VAL A 155 -15.26 -15.51 -16.86
N ILE A 156 -13.95 -15.75 -16.75
CA ILE A 156 -13.42 -17.06 -16.36
C ILE A 156 -13.13 -17.11 -14.87
N SER A 157 -13.61 -18.15 -14.17
CA SER A 157 -13.32 -18.32 -12.74
C SER A 157 -11.84 -18.62 -12.49
N GLN A 158 -11.31 -18.21 -11.34
CA GLN A 158 -9.89 -18.43 -10.99
C GLN A 158 -9.49 -19.92 -11.00
N ARG A 159 -10.40 -20.84 -10.61
CA ARG A 159 -10.15 -22.28 -10.67
C ARG A 159 -10.05 -22.80 -12.11
N ARG A 160 -10.91 -22.30 -13.00
CA ARG A 160 -10.85 -22.65 -14.41
C ARG A 160 -9.59 -22.04 -15.05
N LEU A 161 -9.26 -20.79 -14.72
CA LEU A 161 -8.02 -20.15 -15.16
C LEU A 161 -6.79 -20.96 -14.74
N GLU A 162 -6.70 -21.43 -13.49
CA GLU A 162 -5.63 -22.33 -13.03
C GLU A 162 -5.51 -23.57 -13.94
N THR A 163 -6.64 -24.17 -14.30
CA THR A 163 -6.66 -25.36 -15.16
C THR A 163 -6.17 -25.07 -16.56
N GLU A 164 -6.61 -23.97 -17.18
CA GLU A 164 -6.19 -23.58 -18.54
C GLU A 164 -4.71 -23.18 -18.58
N LEU A 165 -4.24 -22.40 -17.60
CA LEU A 165 -2.82 -22.05 -17.47
C LEU A 165 -1.93 -23.29 -17.29
N ARG A 166 -2.38 -24.27 -16.51
CA ARG A 166 -1.69 -25.54 -16.32
C ARG A 166 -1.64 -26.36 -17.63
N ARG A 167 -2.74 -26.40 -18.40
CA ARG A 167 -2.79 -27.05 -19.72
C ARG A 167 -1.81 -26.39 -20.69
N ALA A 168 -1.72 -25.07 -20.64
CA ALA A 168 -0.76 -24.31 -21.42
C ALA A 168 0.68 -24.41 -20.90
N GLY A 169 0.97 -25.21 -19.87
CA GLY A 169 2.30 -25.43 -19.30
C GLY A 169 2.77 -24.38 -18.32
N TYR A 170 1.90 -23.45 -17.88
CA TYR A 170 2.20 -22.48 -16.84
C TYR A 170 1.57 -22.92 -15.50
N ARG A 171 2.40 -23.42 -14.58
CA ARG A 171 1.93 -23.95 -13.29
C ARG A 171 1.81 -22.84 -12.26
N ILE A 172 0.58 -22.51 -11.89
CA ILE A 172 0.25 -21.53 -10.86
C ILE A 172 -0.97 -22.03 -10.08
N THR A 173 -1.03 -21.77 -8.79
CA THR A 173 -2.17 -22.15 -7.93
C THR A 173 -3.23 -21.06 -7.92
N GLN A 174 -4.50 -21.46 -7.67
CA GLN A 174 -5.62 -20.51 -7.52
C GLN A 174 -5.35 -19.44 -6.45
N ALA A 175 -4.72 -19.80 -5.34
CA ALA A 175 -4.34 -18.85 -4.30
C ALA A 175 -3.38 -17.74 -4.81
N ARG A 176 -2.40 -18.11 -5.66
CA ARG A 176 -1.50 -17.15 -6.31
C ARG A 176 -2.25 -16.28 -7.31
N ILE A 177 -3.14 -16.87 -8.12
CA ILE A 177 -4.00 -16.10 -9.04
C ILE A 177 -4.82 -15.07 -8.26
N SER A 178 -5.48 -15.48 -7.16
CA SER A 178 -6.25 -14.58 -6.30
C SER A 178 -5.41 -13.40 -5.77
N GLN A 179 -4.16 -13.67 -5.38
CA GLN A 179 -3.24 -12.64 -4.91
C GLN A 179 -2.84 -11.68 -6.05
N MET A 180 -2.57 -12.20 -7.25
CA MET A 180 -2.23 -11.39 -8.43
C MET A 180 -3.40 -10.52 -8.88
N VAL A 181 -4.61 -11.08 -8.90
CA VAL A 181 -5.85 -10.32 -9.20
C VAL A 181 -6.07 -9.20 -8.19
N TYR A 182 -5.91 -9.48 -6.89
CA TYR A 182 -5.94 -8.46 -5.84
C TYR A 182 -4.90 -7.36 -6.08
N THR A 183 -3.66 -7.72 -6.43
CA THR A 183 -2.59 -6.75 -6.68
C THR A 183 -2.93 -5.82 -7.85
N VAL A 184 -3.42 -6.37 -8.97
CA VAL A 184 -3.71 -5.56 -10.17
C VAL A 184 -4.96 -4.69 -9.98
N HIS A 185 -6.03 -5.24 -9.41
CA HIS A 185 -7.30 -4.51 -9.32
C HIS A 185 -7.44 -3.64 -8.08
N ARG A 186 -6.75 -3.99 -6.99
CA ARG A 186 -6.86 -3.27 -5.72
C ARG A 186 -5.65 -2.40 -5.41
N LEU A 187 -4.44 -2.94 -5.51
CA LEU A 187 -3.23 -2.24 -5.08
C LEU A 187 -2.63 -1.36 -6.18
N LEU A 188 -2.60 -1.82 -7.42
CA LEU A 188 -1.96 -1.07 -8.51
C LEU A 188 -2.54 0.34 -8.73
N PRO A 189 -3.85 0.60 -8.57
CA PRO A 189 -4.41 1.96 -8.66
C PRO A 189 -3.98 2.89 -7.51
N VAL A 190 -3.49 2.34 -6.39
CA VAL A 190 -3.23 3.12 -5.16
C VAL A 190 -1.75 3.14 -4.76
N ILE A 191 -0.95 2.13 -5.15
CA ILE A 191 0.50 2.06 -4.87
C ILE A 191 1.30 1.63 -6.11
N PRO A 192 1.14 2.34 -7.26
CA PRO A 192 1.87 1.99 -8.47
C PRO A 192 3.39 2.09 -8.32
N ILE A 193 3.91 3.11 -7.62
CA ILE A 193 5.36 3.36 -7.47
C ILE A 193 6.02 2.22 -6.69
N ALA A 194 5.44 1.80 -5.57
CA ALA A 194 5.95 0.68 -4.77
C ALA A 194 5.95 -0.63 -5.57
N LEU A 195 4.87 -0.93 -6.30
CA LEU A 195 4.76 -2.15 -7.10
C LEU A 195 5.75 -2.17 -8.26
N GLU A 196 5.93 -1.06 -8.95
CA GLU A 196 6.90 -0.91 -10.05
C GLU A 196 8.34 -0.86 -9.52
N GLY A 197 8.55 -0.33 -8.31
CA GLY A 197 9.79 -0.38 -7.55
C GLY A 197 10.22 -1.78 -7.12
N GLY A 198 9.37 -2.80 -7.33
CA GLY A 198 9.72 -4.20 -7.07
C GLY A 198 9.08 -4.80 -5.82
N LEU A 199 8.04 -4.19 -5.28
CA LEU A 199 7.29 -4.74 -4.15
C LEU A 199 6.86 -6.18 -4.44
N GLY A 200 7.42 -7.11 -3.70
CA GLY A 200 7.27 -8.54 -3.94
C GLY A 200 6.04 -9.15 -3.26
N ARG A 201 5.80 -10.41 -3.59
CA ARG A 201 4.69 -11.22 -3.07
C ARG A 201 4.52 -11.17 -1.54
N PRO A 202 5.58 -11.33 -0.72
CA PRO A 202 5.42 -11.34 0.74
C PRO A 202 4.82 -10.05 1.28
N HIS A 203 5.22 -8.91 0.73
CA HIS A 203 4.69 -7.60 1.12
C HIS A 203 3.22 -7.46 0.72
N VAL A 204 2.86 -7.85 -0.50
CA VAL A 204 1.45 -7.85 -0.95
C VAL A 204 0.56 -8.72 -0.05
N GLU A 205 1.05 -9.88 0.37
CA GLU A 205 0.33 -10.76 1.30
C GLU A 205 0.15 -10.11 2.69
N ARG A 206 1.19 -9.39 3.16
CA ARG A 206 1.15 -8.66 4.42
C ARG A 206 0.15 -7.49 4.36
N ILE A 207 0.16 -6.72 3.26
CA ILE A 207 -0.80 -5.64 3.03
C ILE A 207 -2.23 -6.20 3.00
N ARG A 208 -2.47 -7.29 2.27
CA ARG A 208 -3.79 -7.91 2.16
C ARG A 208 -4.31 -8.44 3.50
N ARG A 209 -3.44 -8.99 4.34
CA ARG A 209 -3.82 -9.43 5.69
C ARG A 209 -4.14 -8.23 6.58
N LEU A 210 -3.33 -7.19 6.54
CA LEU A 210 -3.55 -5.96 7.28
C LEU A 210 -4.86 -5.28 6.89
N GLU A 211 -5.13 -5.14 5.58
CA GLU A 211 -6.38 -4.58 5.07
C GLU A 211 -7.60 -5.35 5.58
N ARG A 212 -7.59 -6.69 5.50
CA ARG A 212 -8.70 -7.50 5.97
C ARG A 212 -8.94 -7.38 7.47
N ALA A 213 -7.87 -7.40 8.27
CA ALA A 213 -7.97 -7.26 9.72
C ALA A 213 -8.51 -5.88 10.10
N ALA A 214 -7.96 -4.83 9.51
CA ALA A 214 -8.39 -3.46 9.74
C ALA A 214 -9.85 -3.24 9.30
N HIS A 215 -10.22 -3.73 8.13
CA HIS A 215 -11.59 -3.64 7.61
C HIS A 215 -12.61 -4.36 8.51
N LYS A 216 -12.24 -5.53 9.03
CA LYS A 216 -13.12 -6.26 9.95
C LYS A 216 -13.32 -5.51 11.25
N ILE A 217 -12.24 -4.99 11.87
CA ILE A 217 -12.33 -4.18 13.09
C ILE A 217 -13.20 -2.94 12.84
N TRP A 218 -13.01 -2.29 11.69
CA TRP A 218 -13.81 -1.13 11.30
C TRP A 218 -15.29 -1.47 11.20
N GLN A 219 -15.65 -2.53 10.48
CA GLN A 219 -17.05 -2.98 10.33
C GLN A 219 -17.70 -3.40 11.65
N ASP A 220 -16.95 -4.11 12.50
CA ASP A 220 -17.52 -4.69 13.72
C ASP A 220 -17.68 -3.64 14.84
N ARG A 221 -16.90 -2.55 14.82
CA ARG A 221 -16.77 -1.64 15.96
C ARG A 221 -16.93 -0.15 15.66
N CYS A 222 -16.67 0.29 14.43
CA CYS A 222 -16.88 1.67 14.06
C CYS A 222 -18.31 1.88 13.58
N SER A 223 -18.95 2.98 14.02
CA SER A 223 -20.27 3.38 13.55
C SER A 223 -20.25 3.89 12.10
N GLU A 224 -19.07 4.07 11.53
CA GLU A 224 -18.85 4.56 10.18
C GLU A 224 -19.07 3.47 9.13
N SER A 225 -19.40 3.87 7.90
CA SER A 225 -19.70 2.94 6.84
C SER A 225 -18.45 2.20 6.34
N ALA A 226 -18.64 1.05 5.67
CA ALA A 226 -17.55 0.34 5.01
C ALA A 226 -16.89 1.19 3.90
N GLU A 227 -17.64 2.12 3.30
CA GLU A 227 -17.15 3.06 2.30
C GLU A 227 -16.12 4.04 2.90
N ASP A 228 -16.32 4.46 4.15
CA ASP A 228 -15.37 5.32 4.86
C ASP A 228 -14.02 4.62 5.08
N PHE A 229 -14.02 3.30 5.38
CA PHE A 229 -12.80 2.51 5.46
C PHE A 229 -12.05 2.46 4.12
N GLU A 230 -12.78 2.27 3.02
CA GLU A 230 -12.21 2.22 1.66
C GLU A 230 -11.50 3.54 1.31
N GLU A 231 -12.10 4.67 1.65
CA GLU A 231 -11.53 6.00 1.45
C GLU A 231 -10.26 6.19 2.30
N VAL A 232 -10.31 5.81 3.58
CA VAL A 232 -9.16 5.87 4.50
C VAL A 232 -8.01 5.02 3.98
N PHE A 233 -8.27 3.74 3.68
CA PHE A 233 -7.25 2.81 3.20
C PHE A 233 -6.61 3.30 1.90
N THR A 234 -7.42 3.75 0.95
CA THR A 234 -6.96 4.27 -0.35
C THR A 234 -6.09 5.51 -0.17
N THR A 235 -6.49 6.43 0.68
CA THR A 235 -5.74 7.67 0.97
C THR A 235 -4.40 7.37 1.63
N LEU A 236 -4.38 6.46 2.61
CA LEU A 236 -3.14 6.06 3.28
C LEU A 236 -2.18 5.33 2.32
N CYS A 237 -2.69 4.43 1.50
CA CYS A 237 -1.89 3.75 0.49
C CYS A 237 -1.24 4.73 -0.49
N LYS A 238 -2.01 5.66 -1.05
CA LYS A 238 -1.49 6.70 -1.97
C LYS A 238 -0.45 7.59 -1.30
N ARG A 239 -0.66 7.92 -0.02
CA ARG A 239 0.27 8.76 0.75
C ARG A 239 1.65 8.15 0.89
N TYR A 240 1.70 6.84 1.14
CA TYR A 240 2.96 6.14 1.41
C TYR A 240 3.52 5.42 0.19
N ASP A 241 2.94 5.66 -1.00
CA ASP A 241 3.42 5.05 -2.24
C ASP A 241 4.82 5.58 -2.59
N SER A 242 5.81 4.73 -2.38
CA SER A 242 7.22 5.04 -2.64
C SER A 242 7.98 3.77 -3.07
N PRO A 243 9.13 3.91 -3.76
CA PRO A 243 9.96 2.75 -4.10
C PRO A 243 10.42 1.95 -2.86
N ASP A 244 10.64 2.66 -1.74
CA ASP A 244 11.05 2.09 -0.46
C ASP A 244 9.83 1.84 0.44
N TRP A 245 8.86 1.07 -0.09
CA TRP A 245 7.62 0.79 0.64
C TRP A 245 7.86 0.09 1.99
N ASP A 246 7.26 0.66 3.04
CA ASP A 246 7.22 0.05 4.38
C ASP A 246 5.78 -0.21 4.83
N THR A 247 5.44 -1.50 4.98
CA THR A 247 4.11 -1.92 5.43
C THR A 247 3.85 -1.57 6.90
N ASP A 248 4.88 -1.41 7.73
CA ASP A 248 4.72 -1.04 9.14
C ASP A 248 4.33 0.42 9.30
N VAL A 249 4.74 1.28 8.37
CA VAL A 249 4.27 2.68 8.30
C VAL A 249 2.78 2.72 7.97
N LEU A 250 2.32 1.96 6.96
CA LEU A 250 0.89 1.84 6.65
C LEU A 250 0.10 1.30 7.84
N ARG A 251 0.62 0.27 8.51
CA ARG A 251 0.01 -0.32 9.70
C ARG A 251 -0.18 0.73 10.80
N SER A 252 0.88 1.46 11.15
CA SER A 252 0.84 2.50 12.19
C SER A 252 -0.18 3.60 11.87
N ALA A 253 -0.31 3.96 10.58
CA ALA A 253 -1.29 4.93 10.13
C ALA A 253 -2.72 4.40 10.28
N LEU A 254 -2.99 3.13 9.91
CA LEU A 254 -4.29 2.48 10.10
C LEU A 254 -4.62 2.33 11.59
N GLU A 255 -3.65 1.97 12.45
CA GLU A 255 -3.82 1.92 13.90
C GLU A 255 -4.33 3.27 14.44
N SER A 256 -3.77 4.38 13.94
CA SER A 256 -4.17 5.74 14.34
C SER A 256 -5.58 6.10 13.89
N GLU A 257 -5.94 5.77 12.66
CA GLU A 257 -7.29 6.05 12.13
C GLU A 257 -8.36 5.25 12.90
N ILE A 258 -8.12 3.96 13.11
CA ILE A 258 -9.04 3.10 13.86
C ILE A 258 -9.14 3.55 15.32
N ALA A 259 -8.03 3.89 15.97
CA ALA A 259 -7.99 4.35 17.36
C ALA A 259 -8.85 5.60 17.55
N ALA A 260 -8.78 6.51 16.61
CA ALA A 260 -9.57 7.72 16.67
C ALA A 260 -11.05 7.50 16.31
N ALA A 261 -11.37 6.61 15.37
CA ALA A 261 -12.76 6.26 15.06
C ALA A 261 -13.47 5.56 16.23
N LEU A 262 -12.72 4.77 17.01
CA LEU A 262 -13.22 4.05 18.18
C LEU A 262 -13.11 4.82 19.50
N ASP A 263 -12.40 5.96 19.52
CA ASP A 263 -12.03 6.70 20.72
C ASP A 263 -11.28 5.84 21.76
N VAL A 264 -10.37 4.99 21.30
CA VAL A 264 -9.54 4.12 22.15
C VAL A 264 -8.05 4.41 21.96
N SER A 265 -7.20 3.85 22.84
CA SER A 265 -5.76 3.99 22.69
C SER A 265 -5.24 3.26 21.44
N ILE A 266 -4.16 3.76 20.82
CA ILE A 266 -3.47 3.10 19.69
C ILE A 266 -2.99 1.70 20.11
N HIS A 267 -2.59 1.54 21.39
CA HIS A 267 -2.17 0.24 21.92
C HIS A 267 -3.30 -0.79 21.88
N THR A 268 -4.51 -0.39 22.25
CA THR A 268 -5.70 -1.26 22.16
C THR A 268 -5.94 -1.72 20.72
N VAL A 269 -5.88 -0.79 19.76
CA VAL A 269 -6.04 -1.12 18.34
C VAL A 269 -4.95 -2.05 17.84
N ARG A 270 -3.71 -1.83 18.28
CA ARG A 270 -2.58 -2.71 17.93
C ARG A 270 -2.82 -4.14 18.38
N VAL A 271 -3.26 -4.34 19.62
CA VAL A 271 -3.62 -5.66 20.15
C VAL A 271 -4.78 -6.28 19.37
N MET A 272 -5.80 -5.48 19.02
CA MET A 272 -6.92 -5.92 18.19
C MET A 272 -6.47 -6.38 16.79
N LEU A 273 -5.62 -5.58 16.12
CA LEU A 273 -5.08 -5.92 14.80
C LEU A 273 -4.21 -7.19 14.84
N ASP A 274 -3.35 -7.32 15.86
CA ASP A 274 -2.50 -8.50 16.02
C ASP A 274 -3.33 -9.77 16.24
N ALA A 275 -4.36 -9.69 17.06
CA ALA A 275 -5.26 -10.81 17.29
C ALA A 275 -6.04 -11.18 16.03
N GLU A 276 -6.62 -10.21 15.32
CA GLU A 276 -7.37 -10.47 14.09
C GLU A 276 -6.46 -11.01 12.97
N MET A 277 -5.24 -10.48 12.84
CA MET A 277 -4.24 -11.00 11.88
C MET A 277 -3.78 -12.43 12.25
N ALA A 278 -3.81 -12.78 13.53
CA ALA A 278 -3.51 -14.12 14.01
C ALA A 278 -4.73 -15.07 14.00
N GLY A 279 -5.92 -14.58 13.62
CA GLY A 279 -7.16 -15.33 13.63
C GLY A 279 -7.65 -15.69 15.04
N ARG A 280 -7.30 -14.87 16.05
CA ARG A 280 -7.74 -15.04 17.45
C ARG A 280 -8.94 -14.14 17.71
N GLU A 281 -9.94 -14.69 18.36
CA GLU A 281 -11.10 -13.92 18.82
C GLU A 281 -10.74 -13.20 20.13
N LEU A 282 -10.72 -11.87 20.10
CA LEU A 282 -10.52 -11.05 21.30
C LEU A 282 -11.89 -10.75 21.91
N VAL A 283 -12.13 -11.30 23.09
CA VAL A 283 -13.18 -10.82 23.97
C VAL A 283 -12.62 -9.62 24.74
N ILE A 284 -12.90 -8.41 24.28
CA ILE A 284 -12.64 -7.21 25.06
C ILE A 284 -13.76 -7.13 26.08
N PRO A 285 -13.48 -7.19 27.42
CA PRO A 285 -14.50 -6.94 28.39
C PRO A 285 -15.05 -5.52 28.17
N GLU A 286 -16.37 -5.40 28.04
CA GLU A 286 -17.03 -4.09 28.11
C GLU A 286 -16.59 -3.47 29.46
N ALA A 287 -16.04 -2.25 29.40
CA ALA A 287 -15.73 -1.50 30.61
C ALA A 287 -17.06 -1.39 31.38
N GLU A 288 -17.13 -2.02 32.55
CA GLU A 288 -18.21 -1.77 33.49
C GLU A 288 -18.19 -0.26 33.75
N VAL A 289 -19.21 0.42 33.26
CA VAL A 289 -19.49 1.81 33.64
C VAL A 289 -19.80 1.72 35.11
N GLU A 290 -18.85 2.09 35.97
CA GLU A 290 -19.14 2.28 37.35
C GLU A 290 -20.28 3.31 37.45
N PRO A 291 -21.40 3.00 38.07
CA PRO A 291 -22.48 3.97 38.23
C PRO A 291 -21.94 5.13 39.06
N ASP A 292 -22.07 6.33 38.52
CA ASP A 292 -21.79 7.60 39.16
C ASP A 292 -22.40 7.61 40.55
N ALA A 293 -21.55 7.40 41.57
CA ALA A 293 -21.91 7.52 42.97
C ALA A 293 -21.89 9.01 43.36
N ASN A 294 -22.79 9.80 42.80
CA ASN A 294 -22.95 11.20 43.17
C ASN A 294 -24.37 11.73 43.00
N GLU A 295 -25.35 10.97 43.43
CA GLU A 295 -26.68 11.51 43.73
C GLU A 295 -27.24 10.84 44.98
N GLU A 296 -26.83 11.35 46.16
CA GLU A 296 -27.62 11.35 47.40
C GLU A 296 -26.86 12.12 48.48
N SER A 297 -27.15 13.38 48.62
CA SER A 297 -27.10 14.07 49.94
C SER A 297 -27.61 15.47 49.80
N SER A 298 -28.90 15.63 49.87
CA SER A 298 -29.49 16.87 50.37
C SER A 298 -30.67 16.51 51.25
N GLU A 299 -30.40 16.32 52.54
CA GLU A 299 -31.38 16.72 53.57
C GLU A 299 -30.67 17.06 54.87
N LEU A 300 -31.02 18.24 55.38
CA LEU A 300 -30.62 18.90 56.60
C LEU A 300 -30.90 18.02 57.81
N GLU A 301 -30.03 18.10 58.81
CA GLU A 301 -30.38 18.57 60.16
C GLU A 301 -29.15 18.73 61.05
N ARG A 302 -28.98 19.93 61.68
CA ARG A 302 -28.16 20.25 62.83
C ARG A 302 -29.10 20.37 64.01
N PRO A 303 -28.65 20.54 65.31
CA PRO A 303 -27.34 20.32 65.98
C PRO A 303 -27.49 19.63 67.36
N THR A 304 -26.40 19.33 68.11
CA THR A 304 -26.13 19.71 69.49
C THR A 304 -24.84 19.07 69.98
N ASP A 305 -23.99 19.93 70.41
CA ASP A 305 -23.13 20.14 71.58
C ASP A 305 -22.89 18.95 72.53
N GLU A 306 -21.65 18.72 72.88
CA GLU A 306 -20.99 18.65 74.22
C GLU A 306 -19.67 17.86 74.16
N SER A 307 -18.62 18.57 74.23
CA SER A 307 -17.53 18.65 75.22
C SER A 307 -16.98 17.34 75.82
N PHE A 308 -15.70 17.29 75.83
CA PHE A 308 -14.72 16.99 76.89
C PHE A 308 -13.56 16.06 76.41
N ASP A 309 -12.44 16.64 76.55
CA ASP A 309 -11.05 16.25 76.61
C ASP A 309 -10.73 15.42 77.89
N PRO A 310 -9.48 15.04 78.15
CA PRO A 310 -8.35 14.42 77.48
C PRO A 310 -7.78 13.20 78.25
N ASP A 311 -6.59 12.81 77.74
CA ASP A 311 -5.49 12.22 78.54
C ASP A 311 -5.20 10.69 78.40
N GLN A 312 -3.88 10.55 78.30
CA GLN A 312 -2.99 9.44 78.66
C GLN A 312 -2.84 8.31 77.70
N ASP A 313 -1.71 8.05 77.24
CA ASP A 313 -0.29 8.07 77.61
C ASP A 313 0.28 6.65 77.40
N ASP A 314 1.55 6.62 76.96
CA ASP A 314 2.53 5.54 77.13
C ASP A 314 2.35 4.29 76.26
N GLY A 315 3.37 3.82 75.56
CA GLY A 315 4.77 3.79 75.70
C GLY A 315 5.42 2.89 74.64
N VAL A 316 6.48 3.39 74.11
CA VAL A 316 7.84 2.87 74.19
C VAL A 316 8.07 1.41 73.80
N SER A 317 8.82 1.16 72.76
CA SER A 317 10.25 0.93 72.67
C SER A 317 10.56 0.17 71.40
N ARG A 318 11.46 0.68 70.49
CA ARG A 318 12.90 0.29 70.37
C ARG A 318 13.10 -1.22 70.10
N VAL A 319 13.92 -1.69 69.23
CA VAL A 319 15.30 -1.35 68.78
C VAL A 319 15.74 -2.22 67.67
N SER A 320 16.45 -1.66 66.68
CA SER A 320 17.78 -1.99 66.23
C SER A 320 17.98 -3.26 65.36
N SER A 321 18.42 -3.05 64.18
CA SER A 321 19.81 -2.99 63.66
C SER A 321 20.48 -4.34 63.45
N SER A 322 21.06 -4.49 62.35
CA SER A 322 22.45 -4.67 61.93
C SER A 322 22.51 -5.69 60.80
N ASP A 323 23.00 -5.30 59.67
CA ASP A 323 24.42 -5.16 59.30
C ASP A 323 25.08 -6.45 58.78
N ARG A 324 25.74 -6.27 57.63
CA ARG A 324 26.94 -6.91 57.10
C ARG A 324 26.77 -7.85 55.93
N THR A 325 27.25 -7.42 54.88
CA THR A 325 28.55 -7.34 54.16
C THR A 325 28.77 -8.42 53.10
N SER A 326 29.02 -7.90 51.91
CA SER A 326 30.17 -8.14 51.03
C SER A 326 30.48 -9.54 50.52
N THR A 327 30.61 -9.68 49.25
CA THR A 327 31.80 -9.81 48.39
C THR A 327 31.35 -10.35 47.05
N ASP A 328 31.53 -9.63 45.98
CA ASP A 328 32.68 -9.65 45.04
C ASP A 328 32.90 -10.99 44.33
N GLU A 329 32.70 -11.06 43.05
CA GLU A 329 33.65 -11.51 42.03
C GLU A 329 33.03 -11.55 40.62
N LEU A 330 33.69 -10.86 39.72
CA LEU A 330 33.58 -10.88 38.27
C LEU A 330 34.79 -11.68 37.72
N PRO A 331 34.97 -11.86 36.43
CA PRO A 331 34.55 -12.92 35.52
C PRO A 331 35.75 -13.82 35.10
N PRO A 332 35.67 -14.63 34.03
CA PRO A 332 36.51 -14.34 32.88
C PRO A 332 35.94 -14.68 31.47
N GLU A 333 36.51 -13.98 30.61
CA GLU A 333 36.62 -13.83 29.18
C GLU A 333 36.59 -15.08 28.27
N LEU A 334 36.29 -14.73 27.01
CA LEU A 334 36.30 -15.44 25.72
C LEU A 334 37.61 -16.22 25.40
N PRO A 335 37.58 -17.08 24.37
CA PRO A 335 38.24 -16.63 23.14
C PRO A 335 37.53 -16.95 21.80
N ASP A 336 37.78 -16.04 20.92
CA ASP A 336 37.76 -15.96 19.47
C ASP A 336 38.37 -17.16 18.72
N GLN A 337 37.82 -17.51 17.54
CA GLN A 337 38.58 -17.81 16.33
C GLN A 337 37.74 -18.17 15.10
N SER A 338 37.75 -17.24 14.14
CA SER A 338 38.06 -17.44 12.71
C SER A 338 37.28 -18.44 11.84
N ASN A 339 36.68 -17.84 10.83
CA ASN A 339 36.33 -18.31 9.47
C ASN A 339 37.53 -18.93 8.69
N PRO A 340 37.38 -19.70 7.58
CA PRO A 340 36.51 -19.49 6.43
C PRO A 340 36.06 -20.75 5.63
N GLY A 341 35.06 -20.58 4.71
CA GLY A 341 35.14 -21.34 3.46
C GLY A 341 33.92 -22.08 2.96
N SER A 342 33.39 -21.63 1.82
CA SER A 342 32.80 -22.42 0.72
C SER A 342 31.37 -22.97 0.83
N ALA A 343 30.50 -22.44 -0.01
CA ALA A 343 29.32 -23.12 -0.57
C ALA A 343 29.76 -24.33 -1.44
N PRO A 344 28.92 -25.32 -1.81
CA PRO A 344 27.67 -25.12 -2.53
C PRO A 344 26.52 -26.11 -2.25
N ASP A 345 25.35 -25.72 -2.71
CA ASP A 345 24.39 -26.49 -3.51
C ASP A 345 23.39 -27.46 -2.88
N THR A 346 22.14 -27.24 -3.31
CA THR A 346 20.99 -28.15 -3.47
C THR A 346 20.34 -28.83 -2.26
N GLY A 347 19.02 -28.67 -2.22
CA GLY A 347 18.15 -29.64 -1.56
C GLY A 347 16.81 -29.07 -1.09
N LEU A 348 15.79 -29.28 -1.90
CA LEU A 348 14.39 -29.34 -1.50
C LEU A 348 14.25 -30.22 -0.24
N LEU A 349 13.51 -29.75 0.75
CA LEU A 349 12.66 -30.60 1.61
C LEU A 349 11.66 -29.75 2.39
N ASP A 350 10.42 -30.17 2.36
CA ASP A 350 9.33 -29.81 3.27
C ASP A 350 9.75 -30.11 4.71
N ASP A 351 9.45 -29.20 5.63
CA ASP A 351 9.44 -29.55 7.04
C ASP A 351 8.25 -28.91 7.76
N ASP A 352 7.41 -29.81 8.25
CA ASP A 352 6.39 -29.62 9.30
C ASP A 352 7.04 -29.04 10.56
N VAL A 353 6.53 -27.91 11.04
CA VAL A 353 6.92 -27.36 12.33
C VAL A 353 5.85 -27.68 13.37
N LYS A 354 6.25 -28.51 14.30
CA LYS A 354 5.55 -28.85 15.55
C LYS A 354 5.35 -27.62 16.44
N GLU A 355 4.14 -27.52 16.96
CA GLU A 355 3.75 -26.68 18.10
C GLU A 355 4.65 -26.90 19.32
N THR A 356 5.16 -25.78 19.85
CA THR A 356 5.74 -25.74 21.19
C THR A 356 4.99 -24.70 22.03
N SER A 357 4.44 -25.17 23.12
CA SER A 357 3.66 -24.45 24.13
C SER A 357 4.42 -23.25 24.70
N GLN A 358 3.77 -22.11 24.79
CA GLN A 358 4.26 -20.91 25.48
C GLN A 358 3.61 -20.72 26.86
N PRO A 359 4.33 -20.06 27.78
CA PRO A 359 3.80 -19.74 29.11
C PRO A 359 2.92 -18.46 29.10
N ASP A 360 2.03 -18.41 30.05
CA ASP A 360 1.10 -17.34 30.36
C ASP A 360 1.78 -15.96 30.42
N THR A 361 1.31 -15.04 29.59
CA THR A 361 1.73 -13.64 29.64
C THR A 361 0.63 -12.83 30.33
N GLU A 362 0.95 -12.26 31.48
CA GLU A 362 0.14 -11.27 32.19
C GLU A 362 -0.15 -10.07 31.29
N LEU A 363 -1.40 -9.61 31.31
CA LEU A 363 -1.88 -8.41 30.63
C LEU A 363 -1.21 -7.15 31.21
N PRO A 364 -0.59 -6.29 30.37
CA PRO A 364 -0.04 -5.04 30.88
C PRO A 364 -1.14 -4.03 31.18
N ASN A 365 -1.01 -3.34 32.32
CA ASN A 365 -1.85 -2.23 32.78
C ASN A 365 -1.94 -1.13 31.70
N LEU A 366 -3.16 -0.79 31.32
CA LEU A 366 -3.50 0.33 30.45
C LEU A 366 -3.26 1.67 31.17
N THR A 367 -2.02 2.12 31.21
CA THR A 367 -1.70 3.51 31.56
C THR A 367 -1.55 4.30 30.26
N ASN A 368 -2.17 5.46 30.19
CA ASN A 368 -2.04 6.45 29.10
C ASN A 368 -0.59 6.96 29.04
N ASP A 369 0.33 6.20 28.47
CA ASP A 369 1.68 6.66 28.17
C ASP A 369 1.65 7.45 26.86
N THR A 370 1.61 8.77 26.98
CA THR A 370 1.82 9.74 25.91
C THR A 370 3.27 9.63 25.43
N SER A 371 3.47 8.95 24.31
CA SER A 371 4.79 8.74 23.69
C SER A 371 5.02 9.76 22.58
N PRO A 372 6.27 10.22 22.34
CA PRO A 372 6.62 11.05 21.17
C PRO A 372 6.25 10.40 19.83
N ASN A 373 6.11 9.07 19.80
CA ASN A 373 5.61 8.34 18.63
C ASN A 373 4.15 8.67 18.29
N ASP A 374 3.37 9.16 19.25
CA ASP A 374 1.99 9.57 19.02
C ASP A 374 1.92 10.85 18.17
N LEU A 375 2.90 11.76 18.27
CA LEU A 375 2.96 12.97 17.43
C LEU A 375 3.10 12.62 15.93
N LYS A 376 3.90 11.61 15.59
CA LYS A 376 4.04 11.17 14.18
C LYS A 376 2.72 10.63 13.63
N SER A 377 2.03 9.82 14.40
CA SER A 377 0.73 9.26 14.05
C SER A 377 -0.34 10.33 13.92
N LEU A 378 -0.43 11.26 14.89
CA LEU A 378 -1.40 12.34 14.87
C LEU A 378 -1.16 13.33 13.72
N ARG A 379 0.11 13.68 13.42
CA ARG A 379 0.46 14.46 12.23
C ARG A 379 0.00 13.77 10.94
N GLY A 380 0.17 12.45 10.89
CA GLY A 380 -0.33 11.61 9.82
C GLY A 380 -1.85 11.71 9.65
N ARG A 381 -2.57 11.61 10.75
CA ARG A 381 -4.02 11.73 10.77
C ARG A 381 -4.49 13.12 10.36
N ALA A 382 -3.88 14.18 10.91
CA ALA A 382 -4.23 15.54 10.55
C ALA A 382 -4.13 15.78 9.03
N TRP A 383 -3.04 15.30 8.42
CA TRP A 383 -2.89 15.37 6.97
C TRP A 383 -3.94 14.54 6.22
N THR A 384 -4.26 13.34 6.67
CA THR A 384 -5.27 12.47 6.03
C THR A 384 -6.63 13.16 6.04
N LEU A 385 -7.05 13.70 7.19
CA LEU A 385 -8.33 14.41 7.30
C LEU A 385 -8.37 15.67 6.43
N ALA A 386 -7.29 16.48 6.44
CA ALA A 386 -7.17 17.65 5.60
C ALA A 386 -7.23 17.31 4.11
N THR A 387 -6.56 16.24 3.70
CA THR A 387 -6.55 15.79 2.29
C THR A 387 -7.93 15.29 1.86
N ARG A 388 -8.64 14.52 2.68
CA ARG A 388 -10.01 14.05 2.39
C ARG A 388 -10.97 15.22 2.22
N LEU A 389 -10.94 16.18 3.16
CA LEU A 389 -11.74 17.41 3.08
C LEU A 389 -11.42 18.18 1.81
N ALA A 390 -10.13 18.38 1.50
CA ALA A 390 -9.71 19.12 0.31
C ALA A 390 -10.11 18.40 -0.98
N GLN A 391 -9.98 17.06 -1.05
CA GLN A 391 -10.35 16.26 -2.24
C GLN A 391 -11.83 16.36 -2.57
N ARG A 392 -12.70 16.22 -1.56
CA ARG A 392 -14.16 16.30 -1.76
C ARG A 392 -14.64 17.69 -2.13
N ASN A 393 -13.89 18.70 -1.74
CA ASN A 393 -14.23 20.12 -1.99
C ASN A 393 -13.37 20.77 -3.10
N GLY A 394 -12.74 19.98 -3.98
CA GLY A 394 -12.03 20.52 -5.16
C GLY A 394 -10.70 21.22 -4.88
N MET A 395 -10.11 21.03 -3.70
CA MET A 395 -8.84 21.63 -3.26
C MET A 395 -7.71 20.60 -3.11
N ALA A 396 -7.79 19.44 -3.76
CA ALA A 396 -6.84 18.33 -3.57
C ALA A 396 -5.37 18.75 -3.71
N ASP A 397 -5.06 19.60 -4.69
CA ASP A 397 -3.70 20.00 -5.03
C ASP A 397 -3.10 21.03 -4.04
N LEU A 398 -3.91 21.56 -3.14
CA LEU A 398 -3.48 22.57 -2.18
C LEU A 398 -2.89 21.97 -0.89
N VAL A 399 -3.23 20.74 -0.52
CA VAL A 399 -2.80 20.12 0.73
C VAL A 399 -1.53 19.29 0.51
N GLU A 400 -0.42 19.71 1.12
CA GLU A 400 0.86 19.02 1.05
C GLU A 400 1.25 18.45 2.40
N ALA A 401 1.77 17.19 2.42
CA ALA A 401 2.22 16.53 3.63
C ALA A 401 3.55 17.11 4.14
N VAL A 402 3.66 17.35 5.43
CA VAL A 402 4.92 17.76 6.09
C VAL A 402 5.36 16.66 7.04
N SER A 403 6.59 16.17 6.85
CA SER A 403 7.15 15.10 7.68
C SER A 403 7.97 15.67 8.82
N GLY A 404 7.76 15.17 10.04
CA GLY A 404 8.60 15.43 11.21
C GLY A 404 8.35 16.75 11.94
N LYS A 405 7.79 17.76 11.30
CA LYS A 405 7.51 19.09 11.86
C LYS A 405 6.10 19.57 11.51
N GLY A 406 5.67 20.67 12.14
CA GLY A 406 4.35 21.24 11.93
C GLY A 406 3.21 20.35 12.42
N LEU A 407 2.04 20.56 11.87
CA LEU A 407 0.81 19.83 12.18
C LEU A 407 0.59 18.63 11.25
N GLY A 408 1.56 18.29 10.40
CA GLY A 408 1.50 17.17 9.47
C GLY A 408 1.12 17.55 8.04
N PHE A 409 0.65 18.77 7.81
CA PHE A 409 0.34 19.29 6.49
C PHE A 409 0.49 20.81 6.42
N VAL A 410 0.59 21.33 5.21
CA VAL A 410 0.53 22.75 4.87
C VAL A 410 -0.36 22.95 3.65
N LEU A 411 -0.84 24.19 3.46
CA LEU A 411 -1.49 24.60 2.22
C LEU A 411 -0.47 25.28 1.33
N ARG A 412 -0.39 24.88 0.06
CA ARG A 412 0.59 25.40 -0.91
C ARG A 412 0.26 26.79 -1.40
N ASP A 413 -1.01 27.10 -1.54
CA ASP A 413 -1.51 28.40 -2.00
C ASP A 413 -2.98 28.59 -1.61
N VAL A 414 -3.54 29.72 -2.04
CA VAL A 414 -5.00 29.95 -2.07
C VAL A 414 -5.64 29.13 -3.19
N PRO A 415 -6.95 28.86 -3.14
CA PRO A 415 -7.65 28.16 -4.21
C PRO A 415 -7.56 28.93 -5.55
N ASP A 416 -7.64 28.18 -6.66
CA ASP A 416 -7.51 28.77 -8.00
C ASP A 416 -8.58 29.85 -8.24
N PRO A 417 -8.19 31.07 -8.62
CA PRO A 417 -9.11 32.16 -8.92
C PRO A 417 -10.18 31.84 -9.97
N THR A 418 -9.89 30.92 -10.90
CA THR A 418 -10.85 30.51 -11.94
C THR A 418 -12.06 29.75 -11.39
N LEU A 419 -11.98 29.20 -10.18
CA LEU A 419 -13.11 28.57 -9.50
C LEU A 419 -14.24 29.55 -9.18
N ALA A 420 -13.91 30.85 -9.01
CA ALA A 420 -14.93 31.89 -8.75
C ALA A 420 -15.89 32.10 -9.92
N ASP A 421 -15.43 31.87 -11.15
CA ASP A 421 -16.28 31.99 -12.34
C ASP A 421 -17.16 30.74 -12.56
N GLN A 422 -16.86 29.64 -11.85
CA GLN A 422 -17.51 28.34 -12.02
C GLN A 422 -18.47 27.99 -10.90
N LEU A 423 -18.31 28.59 -9.72
CA LEU A 423 -19.10 28.32 -8.52
C LEU A 423 -20.13 29.42 -8.27
N ASP A 424 -21.26 29.07 -7.71
CA ASP A 424 -22.20 30.06 -7.17
C ASP A 424 -21.65 30.71 -5.88
N GLU A 425 -22.26 31.82 -5.45
CA GLU A 425 -21.80 32.61 -4.30
C GLU A 425 -21.78 31.81 -2.98
N ASP A 426 -22.75 30.90 -2.78
CA ASP A 426 -22.82 30.07 -1.57
C ASP A 426 -21.71 29.01 -1.56
N SER A 427 -21.49 28.33 -2.67
CA SER A 427 -20.41 27.32 -2.84
C SER A 427 -19.04 27.96 -2.72
N LEU A 428 -18.84 29.16 -3.31
CA LEU A 428 -17.60 29.93 -3.19
C LEU A 428 -17.32 30.33 -1.74
N SER A 429 -18.34 30.79 -1.03
CA SER A 429 -18.27 31.13 0.38
C SER A 429 -17.90 29.94 1.25
N GLN A 430 -18.53 28.78 1.00
CA GLN A 430 -18.22 27.54 1.70
C GLN A 430 -16.77 27.10 1.49
N LEU A 431 -16.30 27.11 0.24
CA LEU A 431 -14.94 26.75 -0.13
C LEU A 431 -13.91 27.65 0.55
N THR A 432 -14.13 28.98 0.52
CA THR A 432 -13.28 29.97 1.18
C THR A 432 -13.18 29.71 2.68
N MET A 433 -14.30 29.48 3.34
CA MET A 433 -14.33 29.23 4.78
C MET A 433 -13.65 27.92 5.14
N LEU A 434 -13.84 26.87 4.35
CA LEU A 434 -13.16 25.59 4.55
C LEU A 434 -11.65 25.74 4.39
N TRP A 435 -11.18 26.49 3.38
CA TRP A 435 -9.76 26.79 3.21
C TRP A 435 -9.16 27.48 4.44
N TRP A 436 -9.86 28.48 5.00
CA TRP A 436 -9.41 29.16 6.23
C TRP A 436 -9.38 28.23 7.45
N GLN A 437 -10.30 27.27 7.56
CA GLN A 437 -10.25 26.27 8.63
C GLN A 437 -9.05 25.33 8.47
N LEU A 438 -8.75 24.90 7.24
CA LEU A 438 -7.57 24.12 6.96
C LEU A 438 -6.28 24.90 7.26
N ALA A 439 -6.20 26.17 6.84
CA ALA A 439 -5.07 27.06 7.11
C ALA A 439 -4.86 27.28 8.62
N ALA A 440 -5.93 27.42 9.39
CA ALA A 440 -5.88 27.54 10.85
C ALA A 440 -5.38 26.23 11.51
N CYS A 441 -5.89 25.08 11.07
CA CYS A 441 -5.42 23.78 11.56
C CYS A 441 -3.98 23.46 11.16
N ALA A 442 -3.45 24.07 10.10
CA ALA A 442 -2.05 23.98 9.69
C ALA A 442 -1.15 25.06 10.31
N GLU A 443 -1.71 25.99 11.10
CA GLU A 443 -1.01 27.16 11.69
C GLU A 443 -0.28 28.04 10.66
N MET A 444 -0.80 28.14 9.43
CA MET A 444 -0.14 28.84 8.33
C MET A 444 0.26 30.30 8.66
N THR A 445 -0.49 30.97 9.54
CA THR A 445 -0.26 32.36 9.94
C THR A 445 0.44 32.52 11.29
N PHE A 446 0.63 31.41 12.04
CA PHE A 446 1.23 31.43 13.38
C PHE A 446 2.58 30.71 13.47
N ALA A 447 2.89 29.89 12.45
CA ALA A 447 4.15 29.19 12.39
C ALA A 447 5.33 30.18 12.20
N PRO A 448 6.53 29.87 12.69
CA PRO A 448 7.72 30.66 12.39
C PRO A 448 7.94 30.76 10.88
N LEU A 449 8.11 31.97 10.34
CA LEU A 449 8.30 32.20 8.90
C LEU A 449 9.46 31.38 8.32
N GLU A 450 10.57 31.25 9.05
CA GLU A 450 11.73 30.46 8.66
C GLU A 450 11.41 28.97 8.47
N ALA A 451 10.45 28.45 9.21
CA ALA A 451 10.01 27.07 9.10
C ALA A 451 8.95 26.86 7.99
N MET A 452 8.12 27.90 7.73
CA MET A 452 7.00 27.86 6.80
C MET A 452 7.41 28.15 5.35
N LEU A 453 8.18 29.21 5.11
CA LEU A 453 8.51 29.67 3.76
C LEU A 453 9.16 28.59 2.87
N PRO A 454 10.09 27.73 3.37
CA PRO A 454 10.68 26.67 2.54
C PRO A 454 9.68 25.59 2.09
N LEU A 455 8.49 25.54 2.69
CA LEU A 455 7.44 24.58 2.38
C LEU A 455 6.47 25.08 1.30
N LEU A 456 6.55 26.36 0.95
CA LEU A 456 5.64 27.00 0.00
C LEU A 456 6.33 27.22 -1.34
N PRO A 457 5.62 27.01 -2.47
CA PRO A 457 6.13 27.31 -3.81
C PRO A 457 6.54 28.78 -3.96
N ASP A 458 7.58 29.06 -4.73
CA ASP A 458 8.11 30.42 -4.94
C ASP A 458 7.08 31.37 -5.57
N GLU A 459 6.16 30.85 -6.38
CA GLU A 459 5.14 31.62 -7.09
C GLU A 459 3.82 31.79 -6.30
N SER A 460 3.72 31.19 -5.11
CA SER A 460 2.51 31.17 -4.28
C SER A 460 2.13 32.59 -3.79
N ILE A 461 0.85 32.94 -3.90
CA ILE A 461 0.29 34.16 -3.34
C ILE A 461 0.43 34.13 -1.81
N LEU A 462 0.19 32.97 -1.20
CA LEU A 462 0.31 32.76 0.24
C LEU A 462 1.75 33.01 0.72
N ARG A 463 2.76 32.47 0.01
CA ARG A 463 4.17 32.73 0.32
C ARG A 463 4.49 34.23 0.25
N ARG A 464 4.10 34.88 -0.82
CA ARG A 464 4.33 36.34 -0.99
C ARG A 464 3.67 37.16 0.10
N ALA A 465 2.44 36.84 0.50
CA ALA A 465 1.74 37.49 1.59
C ALA A 465 2.49 37.32 2.94
N LEU A 466 3.04 36.14 3.21
CA LEU A 466 3.82 35.90 4.42
C LEU A 466 5.18 36.60 4.38
N GLU A 467 5.89 36.61 3.26
CA GLU A 467 7.20 37.27 3.10
C GLU A 467 7.10 38.80 3.23
N THR A 468 6.02 39.40 2.74
CA THR A 468 5.81 40.85 2.78
C THR A 468 5.05 41.33 4.00
N GLU A 469 4.56 40.38 4.85
CA GLU A 469 3.65 40.67 5.96
C GLU A 469 2.39 41.44 5.52
N ASP A 470 1.97 41.21 4.27
CA ASP A 470 0.87 41.94 3.64
C ASP A 470 -0.37 41.03 3.57
N ALA A 471 -1.22 41.12 4.58
CA ALA A 471 -2.49 40.43 4.63
C ALA A 471 -3.47 40.86 3.52
N ASP A 472 -3.31 42.05 2.97
CA ASP A 472 -4.20 42.57 1.92
C ASP A 472 -4.06 41.74 0.63
N LEU A 473 -2.90 41.13 0.39
CA LEU A 473 -2.70 40.18 -0.71
C LEU A 473 -3.63 38.98 -0.62
N LEU A 474 -3.89 38.48 0.58
CA LEU A 474 -4.86 37.39 0.81
C LEU A 474 -6.29 37.89 0.76
N PHE A 475 -6.54 39.10 1.29
CA PHE A 475 -7.89 39.68 1.41
C PHE A 475 -8.33 40.46 0.16
N SER A 476 -7.44 40.90 -0.71
CA SER A 476 -7.77 41.52 -1.99
C SER A 476 -8.11 40.52 -3.09
N SER A 477 -7.89 39.24 -2.84
CA SER A 477 -8.33 38.15 -3.71
C SER A 477 -9.84 37.92 -3.54
N ILE A 478 -10.44 37.27 -4.52
CA ILE A 478 -11.84 36.78 -4.47
C ILE A 478 -12.15 35.90 -3.24
N TRP A 479 -11.11 35.47 -2.50
CA TRP A 479 -11.17 34.64 -1.30
C TRP A 479 -11.32 35.48 -0.01
N THR A 480 -11.69 36.73 -0.11
CA THR A 480 -11.94 37.60 1.04
C THR A 480 -13.17 37.11 1.80
N LEU A 481 -12.99 36.82 3.09
CA LEU A 481 -14.12 36.65 3.99
C LEU A 481 -14.85 37.98 4.13
N ASP A 482 -16.10 38.05 3.67
CA ASP A 482 -16.97 39.15 4.01
C ASP A 482 -17.05 39.26 5.55
N PRO A 483 -16.81 40.43 6.15
CA PRO A 483 -16.90 40.62 7.61
C PRO A 483 -18.23 40.17 8.23
N GLY A 484 -19.28 40.05 7.43
CA GLY A 484 -20.57 39.47 7.83
C GLY A 484 -20.65 37.97 7.83
N HIS A 485 -19.59 37.26 7.42
CA HIS A 485 -19.56 35.79 7.38
C HIS A 485 -19.45 35.23 8.78
N THR A 486 -20.49 34.54 9.17
CA THR A 486 -20.53 33.79 10.41
C THR A 486 -20.37 32.31 10.11
N GLY A 487 -19.75 31.54 11.02
CA GLY A 487 -19.41 30.12 10.83
C GLY A 487 -20.59 29.25 10.36
N TYR A 488 -21.86 29.67 10.56
CA TYR A 488 -23.03 28.91 10.12
C TYR A 488 -23.10 28.72 8.60
N ARG A 489 -22.44 29.57 7.79
CA ARG A 489 -22.39 29.42 6.33
C ARG A 489 -21.51 28.25 5.91
N LEU A 490 -20.53 27.86 6.72
CA LEU A 490 -19.79 26.62 6.55
C LEU A 490 -20.55 25.43 7.15
N TRP A 491 -21.01 25.56 8.40
CA TRP A 491 -21.57 24.44 9.15
C TRP A 491 -22.88 23.91 8.58
N ARG A 492 -23.70 24.79 8.00
CA ARG A 492 -25.01 24.46 7.47
C ARG A 492 -24.98 23.71 6.13
N PRO A 493 -24.13 24.05 5.15
CA PRO A 493 -24.08 23.35 3.87
C PRO A 493 -23.11 22.16 3.85
N LEU A 494 -22.16 22.06 4.81
CA LEU A 494 -21.28 20.91 4.90
C LEU A 494 -22.08 19.62 5.06
N ASP A 495 -21.73 18.59 4.28
CA ASP A 495 -22.31 17.28 4.47
C ASP A 495 -21.85 16.65 5.80
N ASP A 496 -22.52 15.57 6.23
CA ASP A 496 -22.24 14.93 7.50
C ASP A 496 -20.82 14.30 7.56
N ARG A 497 -20.23 13.94 6.42
CA ARG A 497 -18.87 13.39 6.33
C ARG A 497 -17.84 14.50 6.51
N ASP A 498 -18.00 15.60 5.75
CA ASP A 498 -17.10 16.76 5.84
C ASP A 498 -17.17 17.41 7.22
N TRP A 499 -18.35 17.46 7.81
CA TRP A 499 -18.53 17.95 9.17
C TRP A 499 -17.76 17.09 10.20
N ARG A 500 -17.89 15.75 10.13
CA ARG A 500 -17.16 14.83 11.01
C ARG A 500 -15.65 14.94 10.82
N ASP A 501 -15.17 14.95 9.57
CA ASP A 501 -13.73 15.08 9.27
C ASP A 501 -13.16 16.41 9.75
N LEU A 502 -13.91 17.53 9.63
CA LEU A 502 -13.48 18.83 10.12
C LEU A 502 -13.38 18.85 11.66
N LEU A 503 -14.37 18.31 12.36
CA LEU A 503 -14.32 18.20 13.82
C LEU A 503 -13.18 17.28 14.26
N ALA A 504 -12.98 16.15 13.60
CA ALA A 504 -11.87 15.24 13.87
C ALA A 504 -10.51 15.91 13.62
N LEU A 505 -10.38 16.73 12.58
CA LEU A 505 -9.16 17.51 12.30
C LEU A 505 -8.87 18.51 13.41
N MET A 506 -9.87 19.26 13.87
CA MET A 506 -9.73 20.21 14.98
C MET A 506 -9.37 19.52 16.29
N ASP A 507 -9.95 18.35 16.58
CA ASP A 507 -9.58 17.56 17.75
C ASP A 507 -8.15 17.01 17.63
N THR A 508 -7.76 16.52 16.46
CA THR A 508 -6.40 16.05 16.18
C THR A 508 -5.37 17.18 16.36
N TYR A 509 -5.68 18.39 15.89
CA TYR A 509 -4.88 19.59 16.13
C TYR A 509 -4.67 19.84 17.63
N ARG A 510 -5.74 19.81 18.42
CA ARG A 510 -5.66 20.01 19.88
C ARG A 510 -4.83 18.93 20.57
N ARG A 511 -4.96 17.67 20.15
CA ARG A 511 -4.15 16.55 20.67
C ARG A 511 -2.67 16.73 20.35
N ILE A 512 -2.31 17.11 19.13
CA ILE A 512 -0.91 17.39 18.75
C ILE A 512 -0.32 18.47 19.66
N ARG A 513 -1.03 19.59 19.83
CA ARG A 513 -0.56 20.71 20.66
C ARG A 513 -0.43 20.34 22.13
N ARG A 514 -1.36 19.55 22.65
CA ARG A 514 -1.30 19.05 24.03
C ARG A 514 -0.10 18.14 24.23
N ILE A 515 0.09 17.12 23.41
CA ILE A 515 1.22 16.19 23.52
C ILE A 515 2.56 16.92 23.34
N ALA A 516 2.65 17.84 22.41
CA ALA A 516 3.86 18.64 22.20
C ALA A 516 4.20 19.45 23.47
N ALA A 517 3.20 20.05 24.11
CA ALA A 517 3.38 20.78 25.37
C ALA A 517 3.78 19.85 26.54
N GLU A 518 3.17 18.68 26.67
CA GLU A 518 3.45 17.68 27.71
C GLU A 518 4.85 17.07 27.55
N THR A 519 5.28 16.85 26.32
CA THR A 519 6.60 16.25 26.01
C THR A 519 7.73 17.28 25.85
N GLY A 520 7.41 18.58 25.88
CA GLY A 520 8.38 19.67 25.68
C GLY A 520 8.95 19.73 24.26
N VAL A 521 8.27 19.13 23.27
CA VAL A 521 8.68 19.13 21.86
C VAL A 521 8.12 20.35 21.16
N SER A 522 8.98 21.14 20.49
CA SER A 522 8.52 22.21 19.61
C SER A 522 7.83 21.61 18.38
N VAL A 523 6.64 22.12 18.05
CA VAL A 523 5.88 21.63 16.89
C VAL A 523 6.58 21.95 15.58
N TRP A 524 7.30 23.10 15.50
CA TRP A 524 7.89 23.63 14.27
C TRP A 524 9.43 23.51 14.19
N GLU A 525 10.07 23.08 15.23
CA GLU A 525 11.48 22.74 15.28
C GLU A 525 11.68 21.22 15.10
#